data_f5446bef37127e047f833ae8b37aac80
#
_entry.id   f5446bef37127e047f833ae8b37aac80
#
_cell.length_a   1.000
_cell.length_b   1.000
_cell.length_c   1.000
_cell.angle_alpha   90.00
_cell.angle_beta   90.00
_cell.angle_gamma   90.00
#
_symmetry.space_group_name_H-M   'P 1'
#
loop_
_entity.id
_entity.type
_entity.pdbx_description
1 polymer ?
#
loop_
_entity_poly.entity_id
_entity_poly.type
_entity_poly.pdbx_seq_one_letter_code
_entity_poly.pdbx_strand_id
1 'polypeptide(L)'
;MAFRIEKDTMGEVQVPVDKYWAAQTERSRNNFKIGPAASMPHEIIEAFGYLKKAAAFANCDLGVLPAEKRDLIATACDEILAGKLDDQFPLVIWQTGSGTQSNMNVNEVVANRAHVLHGGKLGEKSFVHPNDDVNKSQSSNDTFPTAMHIAAYKKVVEHTIPCVERLQKTFAQKAAEFKDVVKIGRTHLMDATPLTLGQEFSAYAAQLDFGLRALRNTLPHLSQLALGGTAVGTGLNTPKGYDVKVADYIAQFTGLPFVTAENKFEALAAHDAIVETHGAIKQLAMSLFKIANDIRLLASGPRSGIGEILIPENEPGSSIMPGKVNPTQCEALTMVCAQVFGNDTTIAFVGSQGHFQLNVFNPVMVANFLQSAQLLGDACVSFDEHCATGIQPNYPRIKQQLENSLMLVTALNTHIGYENAAKIAKTAHKNGTTLKEEAINLGLVSAEDFDKWVRPEDMVGSLK
;
A
#
# COMPACT_ATOMS: atom_id res chain seq x y z
N MET A 1 6.11 40.94 -1.36
CA MET A 1 5.50 40.24 -2.50
C MET A 1 4.49 41.17 -3.14
N ALA A 2 4.40 41.20 -4.46
CA ALA A 2 3.36 41.95 -5.16
C ALA A 2 2.10 41.09 -5.25
N PHE A 3 0.93 41.72 -5.20
CA PHE A 3 -0.37 41.07 -5.23
C PHE A 3 -1.22 41.63 -6.37
N ARG A 4 -2.08 40.81 -6.94
CA ARG A 4 -3.17 41.19 -7.83
C ARG A 4 -4.51 41.01 -7.11
N ILE A 5 -5.53 41.72 -7.53
CA ILE A 5 -6.89 41.55 -7.00
C ILE A 5 -7.62 40.54 -7.88
N GLU A 6 -8.11 39.50 -7.24
CA GLU A 6 -9.06 38.54 -7.80
C GLU A 6 -10.40 38.66 -7.13
N LYS A 7 -11.47 38.19 -7.76
CA LYS A 7 -12.82 38.35 -7.24
C LYS A 7 -13.62 37.07 -7.39
N ASP A 8 -14.35 36.71 -6.36
CA ASP A 8 -15.38 35.65 -6.38
C ASP A 8 -16.72 36.18 -5.89
N THR A 9 -17.69 35.29 -5.65
CA THR A 9 -19.02 35.66 -5.15
C THR A 9 -19.04 36.29 -3.75
N MET A 10 -17.94 36.18 -2.98
CA MET A 10 -17.79 36.74 -1.65
C MET A 10 -17.02 38.10 -1.67
N GLY A 11 -16.54 38.53 -2.83
CA GLY A 11 -15.84 39.83 -2.99
C GLY A 11 -14.37 39.65 -3.42
N GLU A 12 -13.59 40.72 -3.17
CA GLU A 12 -12.19 40.83 -3.60
C GLU A 12 -11.23 40.06 -2.66
N VAL A 13 -10.16 39.53 -3.24
CA VAL A 13 -9.08 38.84 -2.53
C VAL A 13 -7.75 39.20 -3.19
N GLN A 14 -6.72 39.42 -2.37
CA GLN A 14 -5.35 39.63 -2.82
C GLN A 14 -4.66 38.27 -3.07
N VAL A 15 -4.21 38.04 -4.30
CA VAL A 15 -3.48 36.83 -4.72
C VAL A 15 -2.08 37.22 -5.19
N PRO A 16 -1.02 36.47 -4.86
CA PRO A 16 0.33 36.76 -5.37
C PRO A 16 0.35 36.84 -6.91
N VAL A 17 1.05 37.85 -7.46
CA VAL A 17 0.98 38.14 -8.92
C VAL A 17 1.56 37.01 -9.81
N ASP A 18 2.45 36.19 -9.26
CA ASP A 18 3.15 35.11 -9.96
C ASP A 18 2.41 33.77 -9.92
N LYS A 19 1.29 33.69 -9.20
CA LYS A 19 0.56 32.44 -9.00
C LYS A 19 -0.64 32.31 -9.94
N TYR A 20 -0.84 31.12 -10.49
CA TYR A 20 -1.99 30.82 -11.36
C TYR A 20 -3.29 30.58 -10.60
N TRP A 21 -3.26 30.24 -9.31
CA TRP A 21 -4.50 30.13 -8.54
C TRP A 21 -5.19 31.49 -8.37
N ALA A 22 -6.48 31.48 -8.03
CA ALA A 22 -7.30 32.69 -7.90
C ALA A 22 -7.96 32.79 -6.51
N ALA A 23 -9.11 33.47 -6.44
CA ALA A 23 -9.74 33.88 -5.19
C ALA A 23 -10.13 32.72 -4.28
N GLN A 24 -10.72 31.64 -4.82
CA GLN A 24 -11.20 30.52 -3.98
C GLN A 24 -10.04 29.76 -3.33
N THR A 25 -8.98 29.51 -4.05
CA THR A 25 -7.76 28.91 -3.51
C THR A 25 -7.12 29.78 -2.44
N GLU A 26 -7.02 31.10 -2.67
CA GLU A 26 -6.43 32.00 -1.69
C GLU A 26 -7.27 32.12 -0.40
N ARG A 27 -8.60 32.07 -0.52
CA ARG A 27 -9.47 31.98 0.67
C ARG A 27 -9.22 30.68 1.44
N SER A 28 -9.10 29.55 0.76
CA SER A 28 -8.83 28.25 1.39
C SER A 28 -7.49 28.25 2.13
N ARG A 29 -6.42 28.82 1.53
CA ARG A 29 -5.10 28.98 2.17
C ARG A 29 -5.18 29.80 3.47
N ASN A 30 -6.02 30.82 3.48
CA ASN A 30 -6.19 31.69 4.64
C ASN A 30 -7.10 31.08 5.71
N ASN A 31 -8.09 30.29 5.30
CA ASN A 31 -9.09 29.69 6.18
C ASN A 31 -8.58 28.41 6.88
N PHE A 32 -7.81 27.58 6.21
CA PHE A 32 -7.37 26.27 6.71
C PHE A 32 -5.85 26.23 6.95
N LYS A 33 -5.41 26.73 8.10
CA LYS A 33 -4.01 26.68 8.55
C LYS A 33 -3.80 25.51 9.51
N ILE A 34 -4.04 24.29 9.02
CA ILE A 34 -4.01 23.04 9.80
C ILE A 34 -2.96 22.11 9.19
N GLY A 35 -1.95 21.75 10.00
CA GLY A 35 -0.87 20.88 9.55
C GLY A 35 0.09 21.55 8.55
N PRO A 36 0.92 20.75 7.86
CA PRO A 36 1.85 21.25 6.86
C PRO A 36 1.13 21.87 5.66
N ALA A 37 1.63 23.01 5.15
CA ALA A 37 1.16 23.59 3.89
C ALA A 37 1.41 22.61 2.71
N ALA A 38 0.59 22.72 1.66
CA ALA A 38 0.68 21.89 0.47
C ALA A 38 0.68 20.38 0.79
N SER A 39 -0.13 19.98 1.77
CA SER A 39 -0.22 18.57 2.20
C SER A 39 -1.23 17.74 1.42
N MET A 40 -1.97 18.30 0.45
CA MET A 40 -2.76 17.50 -0.49
C MET A 40 -1.81 16.59 -1.30
N PRO A 41 -2.03 15.28 -1.34
CA PRO A 41 -1.14 14.38 -2.07
C PRO A 41 -0.99 14.78 -3.54
N HIS A 42 0.25 14.74 -4.04
CA HIS A 42 0.56 15.10 -5.43
C HIS A 42 -0.20 14.20 -6.42
N GLU A 43 -0.40 12.93 -6.08
CA GLU A 43 -1.17 11.98 -6.86
C GLU A 43 -2.63 12.42 -7.12
N ILE A 44 -3.21 13.18 -6.19
CA ILE A 44 -4.54 13.78 -6.39
C ILE A 44 -4.47 14.90 -7.44
N ILE A 45 -3.44 15.73 -7.41
CA ILE A 45 -3.24 16.79 -8.41
C ILE A 45 -3.00 16.18 -9.79
N GLU A 46 -2.17 15.16 -9.90
CA GLU A 46 -1.96 14.39 -11.12
C GLU A 46 -3.28 13.80 -11.63
N ALA A 47 -4.06 13.16 -10.74
CA ALA A 47 -5.36 12.59 -11.10
C ALA A 47 -6.33 13.63 -11.64
N PHE A 48 -6.35 14.84 -11.05
CA PHE A 48 -7.11 15.96 -11.60
C PHE A 48 -6.61 16.41 -12.97
N GLY A 49 -5.31 16.36 -13.23
CA GLY A 49 -4.74 16.61 -14.55
C GLY A 49 -5.36 15.71 -15.63
N TYR A 50 -5.40 14.41 -15.40
CA TYR A 50 -6.08 13.45 -16.29
C TYR A 50 -7.58 13.72 -16.40
N LEU A 51 -8.25 13.93 -15.26
CA LEU A 51 -9.69 14.15 -15.20
C LEU A 51 -10.11 15.41 -15.97
N LYS A 52 -9.45 16.54 -15.74
CA LYS A 52 -9.83 17.83 -16.39
C LYS A 52 -9.53 17.78 -17.89
N LYS A 53 -8.43 17.16 -18.29
CA LYS A 53 -8.14 16.91 -19.72
C LYS A 53 -9.25 16.06 -20.35
N ALA A 54 -9.60 14.93 -19.75
CA ALA A 54 -10.67 14.05 -20.25
C ALA A 54 -12.02 14.75 -20.33
N ALA A 55 -12.37 15.54 -19.31
CA ALA A 55 -13.60 16.33 -19.27
C ALA A 55 -13.66 17.35 -20.41
N ALA A 56 -12.56 18.03 -20.71
CA ALA A 56 -12.48 18.97 -21.82
C ALA A 56 -12.70 18.29 -23.19
N PHE A 57 -12.09 17.12 -23.39
CA PHE A 57 -12.30 16.33 -24.62
C PHE A 57 -13.75 15.83 -24.73
N ALA A 58 -14.30 15.23 -23.67
CA ALA A 58 -15.67 14.74 -23.66
C ALA A 58 -16.69 15.87 -23.92
N ASN A 59 -16.55 17.03 -23.28
CA ASN A 59 -17.41 18.18 -23.48
C ASN A 59 -17.29 18.77 -24.90
N CYS A 60 -16.10 18.76 -25.47
CA CYS A 60 -15.87 19.21 -26.84
C CYS A 60 -16.58 18.28 -27.84
N ASP A 61 -16.38 16.97 -27.73
CA ASP A 61 -17.02 15.97 -28.60
C ASP A 61 -18.54 16.01 -28.50
N LEU A 62 -19.09 16.34 -27.34
CA LEU A 62 -20.52 16.47 -27.10
C LEU A 62 -21.07 17.88 -27.46
N GLY A 63 -20.23 18.76 -28.05
CA GLY A 63 -20.61 20.04 -28.58
C GLY A 63 -20.88 21.15 -27.57
N VAL A 64 -20.48 20.97 -26.31
CA VAL A 64 -20.73 21.96 -25.25
C VAL A 64 -19.48 22.74 -24.81
N LEU A 65 -18.31 22.44 -25.36
CA LEU A 65 -17.06 23.20 -25.19
C LEU A 65 -16.38 23.42 -26.56
N PRO A 66 -15.98 24.65 -26.91
CA PRO A 66 -15.26 24.92 -28.16
C PRO A 66 -13.86 24.20 -28.17
N ALA A 67 -13.46 23.76 -29.38
CA ALA A 67 -12.19 23.04 -29.58
C ALA A 67 -10.97 23.85 -29.14
N GLU A 68 -10.95 25.16 -29.37
CA GLU A 68 -9.86 26.05 -28.94
C GLU A 68 -9.69 26.04 -27.41
N LYS A 69 -10.80 26.10 -26.66
CA LYS A 69 -10.75 26.02 -25.19
C LYS A 69 -10.34 24.64 -24.71
N ARG A 70 -10.82 23.57 -25.36
CA ARG A 70 -10.38 22.19 -25.08
C ARG A 70 -8.86 22.07 -25.19
N ASP A 71 -8.26 22.57 -26.26
CA ASP A 71 -6.83 22.45 -26.53
C ASP A 71 -5.98 23.21 -25.51
N LEU A 72 -6.43 24.43 -25.13
CA LEU A 72 -5.77 25.21 -24.08
C LEU A 72 -5.86 24.55 -22.71
N ILE A 73 -7.02 24.02 -22.35
CA ILE A 73 -7.22 23.26 -21.09
C ILE A 73 -6.33 22.02 -21.10
N ALA A 74 -6.33 21.25 -22.20
CA ALA A 74 -5.50 20.07 -22.32
C ALA A 74 -4.01 20.37 -22.18
N THR A 75 -3.53 21.44 -22.79
CA THR A 75 -2.12 21.87 -22.68
C THR A 75 -1.77 22.23 -21.24
N ALA A 76 -2.62 22.98 -20.53
CA ALA A 76 -2.41 23.29 -19.12
C ALA A 76 -2.42 22.02 -18.23
N CYS A 77 -3.31 21.06 -18.52
CA CYS A 77 -3.32 19.76 -17.81
C CYS A 77 -2.05 18.94 -18.11
N ASP A 78 -1.53 18.95 -19.32
CA ASP A 78 -0.27 18.28 -19.66
C ASP A 78 0.93 18.90 -18.93
N GLU A 79 0.90 20.20 -18.66
CA GLU A 79 1.91 20.87 -17.80
C GLU A 79 1.81 20.42 -16.34
N ILE A 80 0.58 20.19 -15.81
CA ILE A 80 0.39 19.60 -14.48
C ILE A 80 0.98 18.18 -14.45
N LEU A 81 0.63 17.33 -15.42
CA LEU A 81 1.13 15.95 -15.51
C LEU A 81 2.67 15.88 -15.65
N ALA A 82 3.27 16.91 -16.24
CA ALA A 82 4.72 17.03 -16.38
C ALA A 82 5.41 17.67 -15.15
N GLY A 83 4.69 17.97 -14.05
CA GLY A 83 5.22 18.58 -12.84
C GLY A 83 5.64 20.05 -12.96
N LYS A 84 5.29 20.72 -14.07
CA LYS A 84 5.70 22.12 -14.31
C LYS A 84 4.94 23.14 -13.48
N LEU A 85 3.84 22.74 -12.85
CA LEU A 85 2.96 23.61 -12.08
C LEU A 85 2.83 23.16 -10.62
N ASP A 86 3.74 22.34 -10.10
CA ASP A 86 3.64 21.75 -8.74
C ASP A 86 3.55 22.79 -7.62
N ASP A 87 4.20 23.93 -7.78
CA ASP A 87 4.15 25.06 -6.83
C ASP A 87 2.82 25.84 -6.84
N GLN A 88 1.86 25.43 -7.68
CA GLN A 88 0.55 26.07 -7.81
C GLN A 88 -0.54 25.41 -6.97
N PHE A 89 -0.22 24.37 -6.19
CA PHE A 89 -1.18 23.58 -5.40
C PHE A 89 -0.87 23.64 -3.90
N PRO A 90 -1.14 24.79 -3.23
CA PRO A 90 -0.70 25.05 -1.86
C PRO A 90 -1.64 24.50 -0.78
N LEU A 91 -2.73 23.81 -1.14
CA LEU A 91 -3.78 23.46 -0.21
C LEU A 91 -3.44 22.26 0.68
N VAL A 92 -4.13 22.19 1.81
CA VAL A 92 -3.96 21.14 2.81
C VAL A 92 -5.07 20.09 2.70
N ILE A 93 -4.85 18.89 3.25
CA ILE A 93 -5.88 17.85 3.36
C ILE A 93 -7.02 18.26 4.31
N TRP A 94 -6.73 19.12 5.30
CA TRP A 94 -7.68 19.61 6.30
C TRP A 94 -8.49 20.79 5.76
N GLN A 95 -9.33 20.50 4.76
CA GLN A 95 -10.20 21.46 4.08
C GLN A 95 -11.65 20.98 4.14
N THR A 96 -12.55 21.52 3.30
CA THR A 96 -13.89 20.95 3.19
C THR A 96 -13.85 19.46 2.80
N GLY A 97 -14.65 18.67 3.45
CA GLY A 97 -14.59 17.21 3.30
C GLY A 97 -15.02 16.66 1.94
N SER A 98 -15.68 17.48 1.10
CA SER A 98 -15.97 17.15 -0.30
C SER A 98 -14.76 17.32 -1.25
N GLY A 99 -13.70 18.01 -0.80
CA GLY A 99 -12.54 18.35 -1.64
C GLY A 99 -12.77 19.50 -2.60
N THR A 100 -13.83 20.30 -2.39
CA THR A 100 -14.18 21.41 -3.30
C THR A 100 -13.05 22.40 -3.52
N GLN A 101 -12.29 22.75 -2.46
CA GLN A 101 -11.19 23.68 -2.61
C GLN A 101 -10.08 23.14 -3.51
N SER A 102 -9.75 21.86 -3.43
CA SER A 102 -8.78 21.23 -4.35
C SER A 102 -9.29 21.20 -5.79
N ASN A 103 -10.56 20.84 -6.02
CA ASN A 103 -11.16 20.92 -7.34
C ASN A 103 -11.08 22.36 -7.91
N MET A 104 -11.42 23.36 -7.09
CA MET A 104 -11.35 24.76 -7.53
C MET A 104 -9.93 25.25 -7.72
N ASN A 105 -8.97 24.81 -6.90
CA ASN A 105 -7.55 25.12 -7.10
C ASN A 105 -7.09 24.65 -8.50
N VAL A 106 -7.40 23.42 -8.89
CA VAL A 106 -7.07 22.92 -10.23
C VAL A 106 -7.80 23.71 -11.31
N ASN A 107 -9.10 23.98 -11.13
CA ASN A 107 -9.89 24.78 -12.10
C ASN A 107 -9.29 26.16 -12.31
N GLU A 108 -8.91 26.86 -11.22
CA GLU A 108 -8.32 28.19 -11.28
C GLU A 108 -6.94 28.19 -11.96
N VAL A 109 -6.08 27.22 -11.59
CA VAL A 109 -4.74 27.10 -12.18
C VAL A 109 -4.84 26.79 -13.66
N VAL A 110 -5.68 25.82 -14.07
CA VAL A 110 -5.87 25.45 -15.47
C VAL A 110 -6.44 26.62 -16.28
N ALA A 111 -7.48 27.32 -15.76
CA ALA A 111 -8.08 28.44 -16.45
C ALA A 111 -7.10 29.59 -16.67
N ASN A 112 -6.37 29.99 -15.62
CA ASN A 112 -5.41 31.09 -15.69
C ASN A 112 -4.17 30.71 -16.54
N ARG A 113 -3.72 29.47 -16.47
CA ARG A 113 -2.63 29.00 -17.34
C ARG A 113 -3.06 28.98 -18.80
N ALA A 114 -4.25 28.46 -19.10
CA ALA A 114 -4.84 28.47 -20.44
C ALA A 114 -4.98 29.90 -20.99
N HIS A 115 -5.41 30.87 -20.15
CA HIS A 115 -5.50 32.26 -20.54
C HIS A 115 -4.13 32.84 -20.93
N VAL A 116 -3.08 32.55 -20.16
CA VAL A 116 -1.71 32.97 -20.47
C VAL A 116 -1.20 32.30 -21.75
N LEU A 117 -1.49 31.01 -21.96
CA LEU A 117 -1.16 30.29 -23.21
C LEU A 117 -1.86 30.90 -24.43
N HIS A 118 -3.08 31.43 -24.24
CA HIS A 118 -3.82 32.17 -25.30
C HIS A 118 -3.25 33.58 -25.57
N GLY A 119 -2.28 34.06 -24.78
CA GLY A 119 -1.63 35.37 -24.93
C GLY A 119 -2.16 36.46 -23.97
N GLY A 120 -3.05 36.12 -23.05
CA GLY A 120 -3.55 37.02 -21.99
C GLY A 120 -2.61 37.17 -20.82
N LYS A 121 -2.95 38.05 -19.88
CA LYS A 121 -2.20 38.29 -18.64
C LYS A 121 -3.03 37.95 -17.39
N LEU A 122 -2.37 37.51 -16.33
CA LEU A 122 -3.02 37.26 -15.04
C LEU A 122 -3.68 38.53 -14.49
N GLY A 123 -4.89 38.41 -13.95
CA GLY A 123 -5.70 39.53 -13.47
C GLY A 123 -6.61 40.16 -14.51
N GLU A 124 -6.50 39.80 -15.78
CA GLU A 124 -7.44 40.17 -16.84
C GLU A 124 -8.65 39.26 -16.85
N LYS A 125 -9.71 39.63 -17.58
CA LYS A 125 -10.86 38.75 -17.81
C LYS A 125 -10.40 37.51 -18.60
N SER A 126 -10.50 36.36 -17.97
CA SER A 126 -9.99 35.10 -18.53
C SER A 126 -10.78 34.67 -19.79
N PHE A 127 -10.06 34.22 -20.83
CA PHE A 127 -10.64 33.57 -21.99
C PHE A 127 -11.25 32.21 -21.65
N VAL A 128 -10.60 31.48 -20.72
CA VAL A 128 -11.10 30.21 -20.18
C VAL A 128 -11.57 30.44 -18.75
N HIS A 129 -12.83 30.14 -18.46
CA HIS A 129 -13.41 30.38 -17.14
C HIS A 129 -13.31 29.11 -16.26
N PRO A 130 -12.89 29.19 -14.97
CA PRO A 130 -12.70 28.03 -14.12
C PRO A 130 -14.00 27.21 -13.91
N ASN A 131 -15.16 27.86 -13.73
CA ASN A 131 -16.42 27.15 -13.51
C ASN A 131 -17.12 26.78 -14.82
N ASP A 132 -17.18 27.72 -15.79
CA ASP A 132 -18.01 27.54 -17.00
C ASP A 132 -17.35 26.70 -18.08
N ASP A 133 -16.01 26.64 -18.09
CA ASP A 133 -15.23 25.91 -19.08
C ASP A 133 -14.49 24.71 -18.48
N VAL A 134 -13.61 24.92 -17.47
CA VAL A 134 -12.79 23.85 -16.90
C VAL A 134 -13.65 22.87 -16.08
N ASN A 135 -14.62 23.38 -15.32
CA ASN A 135 -15.53 22.57 -14.50
C ASN A 135 -16.86 22.23 -15.22
N LYS A 136 -16.94 22.46 -16.53
CA LYS A 136 -18.17 22.19 -17.30
C LYS A 136 -18.61 20.74 -17.16
N SER A 137 -19.92 20.51 -16.94
CA SER A 137 -20.55 19.20 -16.74
C SER A 137 -20.06 18.44 -15.48
N GLN A 138 -19.54 19.16 -14.47
CA GLN A 138 -18.93 18.57 -13.28
C GLN A 138 -19.44 19.26 -12.02
N SER A 139 -19.29 18.54 -10.90
CA SER A 139 -19.35 19.04 -9.53
C SER A 139 -18.09 18.63 -8.78
N SER A 140 -17.72 19.33 -7.69
CA SER A 140 -16.68 18.81 -6.80
C SER A 140 -17.06 17.45 -6.20
N ASN A 141 -18.35 17.18 -6.08
CA ASN A 141 -18.87 15.96 -5.49
C ASN A 141 -18.62 14.70 -6.32
N ASP A 142 -18.53 14.82 -7.65
CA ASP A 142 -18.16 13.70 -8.53
C ASP A 142 -16.71 13.76 -9.00
N THR A 143 -16.08 14.95 -9.06
CA THR A 143 -14.69 15.08 -9.50
C THR A 143 -13.69 14.58 -8.45
N PHE A 144 -13.85 14.95 -7.17
CA PHE A 144 -12.90 14.55 -6.15
C PHE A 144 -12.89 13.03 -5.91
N PRO A 145 -14.04 12.34 -5.77
CA PRO A 145 -14.07 10.88 -5.74
C PRO A 145 -13.43 10.22 -6.97
N THR A 146 -13.65 10.78 -8.15
CA THR A 146 -12.99 10.30 -9.37
C THR A 146 -11.47 10.45 -9.30
N ALA A 147 -10.96 11.60 -8.84
CA ALA A 147 -9.53 11.80 -8.63
C ALA A 147 -8.97 10.82 -7.57
N MET A 148 -9.73 10.55 -6.49
CA MET A 148 -9.37 9.53 -5.50
C MET A 148 -9.17 8.15 -6.13
N HIS A 149 -10.12 7.71 -6.95
CA HIS A 149 -10.06 6.41 -7.62
C HIS A 149 -8.90 6.33 -8.62
N ILE A 150 -8.69 7.38 -9.43
CA ILE A 150 -7.56 7.44 -10.37
C ILE A 150 -6.22 7.33 -9.61
N ALA A 151 -6.02 8.16 -8.58
CA ALA A 151 -4.80 8.17 -7.79
C ALA A 151 -4.56 6.84 -7.07
N ALA A 152 -5.59 6.29 -6.42
CA ALA A 152 -5.52 5.02 -5.71
C ALA A 152 -5.21 3.85 -6.65
N TYR A 153 -5.92 3.74 -7.78
CA TYR A 153 -5.71 2.69 -8.77
C TYR A 153 -4.28 2.71 -9.32
N LYS A 154 -3.83 3.88 -9.79
CA LYS A 154 -2.45 4.06 -10.30
C LYS A 154 -1.42 3.65 -9.25
N LYS A 155 -1.53 4.16 -8.01
CA LYS A 155 -0.61 3.85 -6.92
C LYS A 155 -0.54 2.34 -6.65
N VAL A 156 -1.67 1.66 -6.63
CA VAL A 156 -1.74 0.21 -6.39
C VAL A 156 -1.09 -0.58 -7.52
N VAL A 157 -1.42 -0.29 -8.79
CA VAL A 157 -0.96 -1.11 -9.93
C VAL A 157 0.45 -0.77 -10.39
N GLU A 158 0.85 0.51 -10.28
CA GLU A 158 2.16 0.97 -10.78
C GLU A 158 3.26 0.90 -9.72
N HIS A 159 2.90 0.88 -8.42
CA HIS A 159 3.85 0.88 -7.32
C HIS A 159 3.66 -0.30 -6.36
N THR A 160 2.54 -0.37 -5.65
CA THR A 160 2.36 -1.32 -4.53
C THR A 160 2.47 -2.78 -5.00
N ILE A 161 1.72 -3.16 -6.03
CA ILE A 161 1.72 -4.54 -6.54
C ILE A 161 3.11 -4.97 -7.02
N PRO A 162 3.81 -4.22 -7.91
CA PRO A 162 5.15 -4.62 -8.36
C PRO A 162 6.17 -4.77 -7.23
N CYS A 163 6.10 -3.88 -6.22
CA CYS A 163 7.01 -3.92 -5.07
C CYS A 163 6.77 -5.17 -4.21
N VAL A 164 5.52 -5.52 -3.93
CA VAL A 164 5.18 -6.73 -3.17
C VAL A 164 5.49 -8.00 -3.96
N GLU A 165 5.24 -8.01 -5.28
CA GLU A 165 5.59 -9.13 -6.16
C GLU A 165 7.09 -9.42 -6.16
N ARG A 166 7.91 -8.39 -6.13
CA ARG A 166 9.35 -8.52 -6.05
C ARG A 166 9.77 -9.29 -4.81
N LEU A 167 9.30 -8.89 -3.63
CA LEU A 167 9.59 -9.56 -2.36
C LEU A 167 9.03 -11.00 -2.33
N GLN A 168 7.81 -11.20 -2.87
CA GLN A 168 7.19 -12.53 -2.99
C GLN A 168 8.08 -13.48 -3.79
N LYS A 169 8.62 -13.02 -4.93
CA LYS A 169 9.54 -13.82 -5.78
C LYS A 169 10.83 -14.17 -5.04
N THR A 170 11.40 -13.23 -4.27
CA THR A 170 12.57 -13.50 -3.45
C THR A 170 12.31 -14.59 -2.41
N PHE A 171 11.18 -14.54 -1.70
CA PHE A 171 10.84 -15.61 -0.77
C PHE A 171 10.60 -16.96 -1.47
N ALA A 172 9.99 -16.97 -2.65
CA ALA A 172 9.83 -18.20 -3.43
C ALA A 172 11.20 -18.79 -3.86
N GLN A 173 12.14 -17.93 -4.24
CA GLN A 173 13.52 -18.35 -4.56
C GLN A 173 14.24 -18.90 -3.32
N LYS A 174 14.13 -18.23 -2.17
CA LYS A 174 14.69 -18.69 -0.88
C LYS A 174 14.06 -20.01 -0.43
N ALA A 175 12.77 -20.21 -0.65
CA ALA A 175 12.10 -21.48 -0.38
C ALA A 175 12.70 -22.64 -1.20
N ALA A 176 13.00 -22.39 -2.47
CA ALA A 176 13.65 -23.38 -3.34
C ALA A 176 15.13 -23.60 -2.96
N GLU A 177 15.86 -22.54 -2.63
CA GLU A 177 17.27 -22.59 -2.20
C GLU A 177 17.43 -23.41 -0.91
N PHE A 178 16.52 -23.27 0.05
CA PHE A 178 16.61 -23.88 1.38
C PHE A 178 15.77 -25.17 1.51
N LYS A 179 15.32 -25.75 0.42
CA LYS A 179 14.40 -26.91 0.41
C LYS A 179 14.91 -28.12 1.20
N ASP A 180 16.22 -28.31 1.23
CA ASP A 180 16.89 -29.46 1.88
C ASP A 180 17.51 -29.11 3.24
N VAL A 181 17.31 -27.91 3.74
CA VAL A 181 17.85 -27.45 5.06
C VAL A 181 16.88 -27.86 6.16
N VAL A 182 17.07 -29.03 6.72
CA VAL A 182 16.25 -29.56 7.82
C VAL A 182 16.56 -28.84 9.12
N LYS A 183 15.53 -28.35 9.78
CA LYS A 183 15.60 -27.62 11.07
C LYS A 183 14.47 -28.03 12.01
N ILE A 184 14.58 -27.66 13.28
CA ILE A 184 13.48 -27.82 14.22
C ILE A 184 12.34 -26.82 13.91
N GLY A 185 11.10 -27.29 13.99
CA GLY A 185 9.93 -26.44 14.00
C GLY A 185 9.66 -25.86 15.39
N ARG A 186 8.84 -24.79 15.44
CA ARG A 186 8.37 -24.21 16.70
C ARG A 186 6.90 -23.90 16.63
N THR A 187 6.16 -24.31 17.67
CA THR A 187 4.77 -23.89 17.93
C THR A 187 4.72 -23.35 19.35
N HIS A 188 3.99 -22.25 19.58
CA HIS A 188 3.98 -21.55 20.89
C HIS A 188 5.37 -21.07 21.34
N LEU A 189 6.33 -20.89 20.43
CA LEU A 189 7.76 -20.69 20.68
C LEU A 189 8.46 -21.85 21.39
N MET A 190 7.80 -23.02 21.47
CA MET A 190 8.35 -24.26 22.00
C MET A 190 8.79 -25.18 20.88
N ASP A 191 9.75 -26.05 21.16
CA ASP A 191 10.26 -27.03 20.21
C ASP A 191 9.14 -27.92 19.68
N ALA A 192 9.13 -28.14 18.36
CA ALA A 192 8.20 -28.99 17.66
C ALA A 192 8.94 -29.96 16.72
N THR A 193 8.20 -30.71 15.92
CA THR A 193 8.79 -31.61 14.94
C THR A 193 9.54 -30.87 13.83
N PRO A 194 10.50 -31.53 13.17
CA PRO A 194 11.28 -30.93 12.08
C PRO A 194 10.44 -30.50 10.89
N LEU A 195 10.94 -29.48 10.20
CA LEU A 195 10.55 -29.06 8.85
C LEU A 195 11.81 -28.59 8.12
N THR A 196 11.72 -28.27 6.84
CA THR A 196 12.82 -27.60 6.17
C THR A 196 12.68 -26.07 6.26
N LEU A 197 13.80 -25.36 6.25
CA LEU A 197 13.80 -23.89 6.13
C LEU A 197 13.09 -23.43 4.85
N GLY A 198 13.22 -24.21 3.77
CA GLY A 198 12.48 -23.96 2.53
C GLY A 198 10.97 -24.05 2.69
N GLN A 199 10.46 -25.02 3.47
CA GLN A 199 9.03 -25.10 3.80
C GLN A 199 8.57 -23.89 4.60
N GLU A 200 9.36 -23.40 5.55
CA GLU A 200 9.06 -22.18 6.33
C GLU A 200 9.00 -20.96 5.42
N PHE A 201 9.97 -20.75 4.53
CA PHE A 201 9.97 -19.64 3.56
C PHE A 201 8.87 -19.76 2.50
N SER A 202 8.47 -20.98 2.14
CA SER A 202 7.34 -21.18 1.21
C SER A 202 6.01 -20.63 1.75
N ALA A 203 5.83 -20.66 3.09
CA ALA A 203 4.68 -20.05 3.73
C ALA A 203 4.68 -18.52 3.59
N TYR A 204 5.84 -17.88 3.69
CA TYR A 204 5.97 -16.43 3.48
C TYR A 204 5.64 -16.04 2.04
N ALA A 205 6.17 -16.77 1.07
CA ALA A 205 5.85 -16.56 -0.34
C ALA A 205 4.35 -16.72 -0.62
N ALA A 206 3.71 -17.74 -0.05
CA ALA A 206 2.28 -18.01 -0.20
C ALA A 206 1.41 -16.92 0.43
N GLN A 207 1.78 -16.40 1.62
CA GLN A 207 1.04 -15.30 2.26
C GLN A 207 1.02 -14.04 1.38
N LEU A 208 2.14 -13.70 0.75
CA LEU A 208 2.20 -12.54 -0.15
C LEU A 208 1.44 -12.79 -1.45
N ASP A 209 1.49 -14.00 -2.01
CA ASP A 209 0.70 -14.37 -3.19
C ASP A 209 -0.81 -14.25 -2.93
N PHE A 210 -1.29 -14.77 -1.81
CA PHE A 210 -2.70 -14.61 -1.41
C PHE A 210 -3.10 -13.15 -1.22
N GLY A 211 -2.24 -12.35 -0.58
CA GLY A 211 -2.48 -10.92 -0.41
C GLY A 211 -2.51 -10.15 -1.74
N LEU A 212 -1.61 -10.47 -2.67
CA LEU A 212 -1.61 -9.91 -4.02
C LEU A 212 -2.87 -10.27 -4.80
N ARG A 213 -3.36 -11.52 -4.67
CA ARG A 213 -4.64 -11.93 -5.29
C ARG A 213 -5.81 -11.18 -4.70
N ALA A 214 -5.86 -11.02 -3.37
CA ALA A 214 -6.88 -10.23 -2.70
C ALA A 214 -6.88 -8.79 -3.20
N LEU A 215 -5.70 -8.15 -3.28
CA LEU A 215 -5.57 -6.78 -3.77
C LEU A 215 -6.01 -6.63 -5.23
N ARG A 216 -5.64 -7.56 -6.11
CA ARG A 216 -6.10 -7.53 -7.51
C ARG A 216 -7.60 -7.69 -7.67
N ASN A 217 -8.24 -8.47 -6.79
CA ASN A 217 -9.69 -8.68 -6.83
C ASN A 217 -10.49 -7.40 -6.53
N THR A 218 -9.90 -6.39 -5.89
CA THR A 218 -10.56 -5.10 -5.61
C THR A 218 -10.52 -4.13 -6.79
N LEU A 219 -9.61 -4.34 -7.75
CA LEU A 219 -9.37 -3.40 -8.86
C LEU A 219 -10.59 -3.14 -9.76
N PRO A 220 -11.45 -4.12 -10.08
CA PRO A 220 -12.66 -3.86 -10.86
C PRO A 220 -13.61 -2.85 -10.20
N HIS A 221 -13.76 -2.89 -8.87
CA HIS A 221 -14.56 -1.92 -8.14
C HIS A 221 -13.86 -0.55 -8.08
N LEU A 222 -12.57 -0.53 -7.81
CA LEU A 222 -11.77 0.69 -7.75
C LEU A 222 -11.67 1.41 -9.12
N SER A 223 -11.85 0.70 -10.24
CA SER A 223 -11.84 1.28 -11.58
C SER A 223 -13.11 2.07 -11.95
N GLN A 224 -14.17 1.97 -11.15
CA GLN A 224 -15.45 2.64 -11.42
C GLN A 224 -15.40 4.11 -10.99
N LEU A 225 -15.79 5.03 -11.89
CA LEU A 225 -15.66 6.47 -11.70
C LEU A 225 -17.01 7.16 -11.45
N ALA A 226 -17.06 8.00 -10.43
CA ALA A 226 -18.23 8.81 -10.06
C ALA A 226 -18.56 9.90 -11.08
N LEU A 227 -17.59 10.31 -11.89
CA LEU A 227 -17.72 11.46 -12.79
C LEU A 227 -18.90 11.30 -13.76
N GLY A 228 -19.68 12.37 -13.90
CA GLY A 228 -20.95 12.39 -14.60
C GLY A 228 -22.18 12.32 -13.68
N GLY A 229 -21.99 12.01 -12.37
CA GLY A 229 -23.06 12.07 -11.38
C GLY A 229 -23.41 13.51 -10.94
N THR A 230 -22.48 14.43 -11.11
CA THR A 230 -22.57 15.84 -10.70
C THR A 230 -22.86 16.03 -9.21
N ALA A 231 -23.88 16.78 -8.82
CA ALA A 231 -24.08 17.22 -7.43
C ALA A 231 -24.53 16.08 -6.50
N VAL A 232 -25.41 15.18 -6.96
CA VAL A 232 -26.07 14.15 -6.13
C VAL A 232 -26.19 12.78 -6.81
N GLY A 233 -25.65 12.61 -8.00
CA GLY A 233 -25.69 11.35 -8.74
C GLY A 233 -26.65 11.33 -9.95
N THR A 234 -27.45 12.39 -10.15
CA THR A 234 -28.46 12.45 -11.23
C THR A 234 -27.92 12.90 -12.57
N GLY A 235 -26.68 13.39 -12.64
CA GLY A 235 -26.10 13.92 -13.88
C GLY A 235 -26.69 15.25 -14.32
N LEU A 236 -27.22 16.05 -13.40
CA LEU A 236 -27.81 17.37 -13.72
C LEU A 236 -26.78 18.26 -14.46
N ASN A 237 -27.23 18.86 -15.57
CA ASN A 237 -26.44 19.74 -16.45
C ASN A 237 -25.32 19.06 -17.24
N THR A 238 -25.32 17.72 -17.36
CA THR A 238 -24.43 17.01 -18.28
C THR A 238 -25.11 16.72 -19.62
N PRO A 239 -24.39 16.76 -20.74
CA PRO A 239 -24.91 16.24 -22.00
C PRO A 239 -25.03 14.70 -21.95
N LYS A 240 -25.97 14.15 -22.71
CA LYS A 240 -26.18 12.69 -22.73
C LYS A 240 -24.92 11.93 -23.13
N GLY A 241 -24.54 10.91 -22.36
CA GLY A 241 -23.37 10.05 -22.60
C GLY A 241 -22.04 10.66 -22.13
N TYR A 242 -22.08 11.78 -21.41
CA TYR A 242 -20.88 12.41 -20.86
C TYR A 242 -20.13 11.48 -19.90
N ASP A 243 -20.84 10.80 -19.01
CA ASP A 243 -20.29 9.91 -17.99
C ASP A 243 -19.47 8.74 -18.59
N VAL A 244 -19.97 8.12 -19.67
CA VAL A 244 -19.25 7.07 -20.40
C VAL A 244 -18.04 7.65 -21.13
N LYS A 245 -18.28 8.72 -21.91
CA LYS A 245 -17.24 9.32 -22.75
C LYS A 245 -16.07 9.87 -21.94
N VAL A 246 -16.32 10.49 -20.78
CA VAL A 246 -15.24 11.02 -19.94
C VAL A 246 -14.44 9.89 -19.29
N ALA A 247 -15.09 8.79 -18.88
CA ALA A 247 -14.39 7.62 -18.37
C ALA A 247 -13.51 6.96 -19.45
N ASP A 248 -13.99 6.86 -20.68
CA ASP A 248 -13.22 6.36 -21.82
C ASP A 248 -11.97 7.21 -22.07
N TYR A 249 -12.08 8.54 -22.02
CA TYR A 249 -10.92 9.43 -22.13
C TYR A 249 -9.95 9.30 -20.96
N ILE A 250 -10.44 9.14 -19.73
CA ILE A 250 -9.56 8.87 -18.57
C ILE A 250 -8.81 7.56 -18.79
N ALA A 251 -9.49 6.50 -19.22
CA ALA A 251 -8.87 5.22 -19.55
C ALA A 251 -7.81 5.35 -20.65
N GLN A 252 -8.12 6.09 -21.72
CA GLN A 252 -7.18 6.34 -22.81
C GLN A 252 -5.93 7.10 -22.35
N PHE A 253 -6.09 8.17 -21.58
CA PHE A 253 -4.97 9.02 -21.16
C PHE A 253 -4.09 8.39 -20.09
N THR A 254 -4.67 7.57 -19.23
CA THR A 254 -3.92 6.85 -18.17
C THR A 254 -3.36 5.51 -18.64
N GLY A 255 -3.93 4.91 -19.70
CA GLY A 255 -3.65 3.53 -20.10
C GLY A 255 -4.21 2.48 -19.13
N LEU A 256 -5.15 2.86 -18.25
CA LEU A 256 -5.73 2.01 -17.20
C LEU A 256 -7.23 1.77 -17.47
N PRO A 257 -7.82 0.64 -17.01
CA PRO A 257 -9.15 0.21 -17.42
C PRO A 257 -10.28 0.90 -16.62
N PHE A 258 -10.28 2.22 -16.57
CA PHE A 258 -11.33 2.96 -15.91
C PHE A 258 -12.64 2.89 -16.70
N VAL A 259 -13.74 2.81 -15.96
CA VAL A 259 -15.11 2.77 -16.50
C VAL A 259 -16.03 3.70 -15.72
N THR A 260 -17.14 4.09 -16.32
CA THR A 260 -18.19 4.82 -15.59
C THR A 260 -18.80 3.92 -14.50
N ALA A 261 -19.05 4.45 -13.30
CA ALA A 261 -19.64 3.68 -12.21
C ALA A 261 -21.06 3.22 -12.56
N GLU A 262 -21.39 1.99 -12.22
CA GLU A 262 -22.71 1.38 -12.42
C GLU A 262 -23.80 2.15 -11.66
N ASN A 263 -23.45 2.67 -10.47
CA ASN A 263 -24.34 3.47 -9.64
C ASN A 263 -23.66 4.76 -9.20
N LYS A 264 -24.08 5.89 -9.77
CA LYS A 264 -23.51 7.21 -9.46
C LYS A 264 -23.85 7.70 -8.04
N PHE A 265 -24.94 7.24 -7.46
CA PHE A 265 -25.36 7.62 -6.11
C PHE A 265 -24.43 7.01 -5.06
N GLU A 266 -24.10 5.74 -5.22
CA GLU A 266 -23.12 5.04 -4.40
C GLU A 266 -21.73 5.66 -4.58
N ALA A 267 -21.28 5.81 -5.82
CA ALA A 267 -19.92 6.28 -6.14
C ALA A 267 -19.62 7.71 -5.63
N LEU A 268 -20.65 8.57 -5.44
CA LEU A 268 -20.48 9.89 -4.83
C LEU A 268 -20.42 9.86 -3.31
N ALA A 269 -21.18 8.97 -2.67
CA ALA A 269 -21.51 9.08 -1.24
C ALA A 269 -20.86 8.01 -0.35
N ALA A 270 -20.41 6.87 -0.90
CA ALA A 270 -20.01 5.71 -0.10
C ALA A 270 -18.50 5.48 -0.02
N HIS A 271 -17.76 5.39 -1.11
CA HIS A 271 -16.33 5.08 -1.18
C HIS A 271 -15.94 3.66 -0.72
N ASP A 272 -16.85 2.71 -0.86
CA ASP A 272 -16.65 1.31 -0.48
C ASP A 272 -15.45 0.69 -1.20
N ALA A 273 -15.19 1.07 -2.46
CA ALA A 273 -14.03 0.62 -3.23
C ALA A 273 -12.69 1.00 -2.59
N ILE A 274 -12.59 2.18 -1.98
CA ILE A 274 -11.39 2.63 -1.25
C ILE A 274 -11.22 1.81 0.03
N VAL A 275 -12.29 1.59 0.77
CA VAL A 275 -12.29 0.79 2.02
C VAL A 275 -11.92 -0.66 1.72
N GLU A 276 -12.53 -1.27 0.70
CA GLU A 276 -12.24 -2.64 0.25
C GLU A 276 -10.77 -2.81 -0.15
N THR A 277 -10.26 -1.92 -0.98
CA THR A 277 -8.87 -2.00 -1.46
C THR A 277 -7.88 -1.79 -0.32
N HIS A 278 -8.15 -0.85 0.60
CA HIS A 278 -7.29 -0.67 1.78
C HIS A 278 -7.35 -1.87 2.72
N GLY A 279 -8.49 -2.56 2.82
CA GLY A 279 -8.61 -3.83 3.54
C GLY A 279 -7.67 -4.91 3.02
N ALA A 280 -7.47 -4.98 1.69
CA ALA A 280 -6.49 -5.88 1.08
C ALA A 280 -5.04 -5.42 1.34
N ILE A 281 -4.75 -4.11 1.33
CA ILE A 281 -3.44 -3.56 1.74
C ILE A 281 -3.16 -3.91 3.21
N LYS A 282 -4.14 -3.78 4.10
CA LYS A 282 -4.01 -4.21 5.50
C LYS A 282 -3.70 -5.70 5.64
N GLN A 283 -4.34 -6.57 4.84
CA GLN A 283 -4.03 -8.00 4.87
C GLN A 283 -2.55 -8.26 4.52
N LEU A 284 -2.00 -7.59 3.50
CA LEU A 284 -0.58 -7.65 3.16
C LEU A 284 0.29 -7.17 4.32
N ALA A 285 -0.07 -6.06 4.96
CA ALA A 285 0.65 -5.54 6.13
C ALA A 285 0.65 -6.53 7.30
N MET A 286 -0.45 -7.24 7.55
CA MET A 286 -0.52 -8.31 8.56
C MET A 286 0.44 -9.45 8.25
N SER A 287 0.49 -9.90 7.00
CA SER A 287 1.43 -10.95 6.56
C SER A 287 2.87 -10.50 6.72
N LEU A 288 3.21 -9.29 6.27
CA LEU A 288 4.55 -8.72 6.36
C LEU A 288 5.00 -8.51 7.81
N PHE A 289 4.09 -8.11 8.69
CA PHE A 289 4.37 -7.96 10.12
C PHE A 289 4.79 -9.29 10.75
N LYS A 290 4.06 -10.36 10.44
CA LYS A 290 4.37 -11.73 10.89
C LYS A 290 5.72 -12.19 10.33
N ILE A 291 5.94 -12.03 9.03
CA ILE A 291 7.17 -12.45 8.33
C ILE A 291 8.39 -11.73 8.93
N ALA A 292 8.32 -10.41 9.11
CA ALA A 292 9.41 -9.64 9.70
C ALA A 292 9.74 -10.07 11.14
N ASN A 293 8.71 -10.40 11.95
CA ASN A 293 8.90 -10.91 13.30
C ASN A 293 9.55 -12.29 13.32
N ASP A 294 9.14 -13.21 12.46
CA ASP A 294 9.76 -14.53 12.36
C ASP A 294 11.24 -14.43 11.96
N ILE A 295 11.53 -13.63 10.92
CA ILE A 295 12.89 -13.45 10.43
C ILE A 295 13.80 -12.87 11.50
N ARG A 296 13.38 -11.81 12.23
CA ARG A 296 14.23 -11.25 13.29
C ARG A 296 14.39 -12.18 14.49
N LEU A 297 13.39 -13.01 14.80
CA LEU A 297 13.51 -14.03 15.85
C LEU A 297 14.47 -15.15 15.43
N LEU A 298 14.37 -15.65 14.20
CA LEU A 298 15.29 -16.66 13.66
C LEU A 298 16.73 -16.14 13.60
N ALA A 299 16.94 -14.84 13.35
CA ALA A 299 18.25 -14.19 13.28
C ALA A 299 18.77 -13.71 14.65
N SER A 300 17.97 -13.86 15.73
CA SER A 300 18.31 -13.30 17.04
C SER A 300 19.59 -13.88 17.62
N GLY A 301 20.37 -13.05 18.27
CA GLY A 301 21.62 -13.48 18.92
C GLY A 301 22.71 -12.41 18.90
N PRO A 302 23.94 -12.76 18.51
CA PRO A 302 24.39 -14.00 17.82
C PRO A 302 24.57 -15.22 18.71
N ARG A 303 24.77 -15.04 20.03
CA ARG A 303 25.07 -16.19 20.94
C ARG A 303 23.94 -16.56 21.88
N SER A 304 23.14 -15.58 22.30
CA SER A 304 22.07 -15.73 23.28
C SER A 304 20.66 -15.75 22.71
N GLY A 305 20.52 -15.91 21.39
CA GLY A 305 19.24 -16.02 20.70
C GLY A 305 19.09 -17.30 19.91
N ILE A 306 18.10 -17.34 19.01
CA ILE A 306 17.84 -18.49 18.14
C ILE A 306 18.99 -18.69 17.16
N GLY A 307 19.28 -17.68 16.33
CA GLY A 307 20.45 -17.66 15.45
C GLY A 307 20.46 -18.70 14.32
N GLU A 308 19.31 -19.19 13.87
CA GLU A 308 19.22 -20.19 12.78
C GLU A 308 19.46 -19.61 11.39
N ILE A 309 19.24 -18.32 11.22
CA ILE A 309 19.56 -17.61 9.98
C ILE A 309 20.49 -16.43 10.22
N LEU A 310 21.23 -16.06 9.20
CA LEU A 310 22.05 -14.86 9.14
C LEU A 310 21.35 -13.87 8.20
N ILE A 311 21.31 -12.60 8.61
CA ILE A 311 20.79 -11.50 7.82
C ILE A 311 21.91 -10.51 7.50
N PRO A 312 21.81 -9.70 6.42
CA PRO A 312 22.81 -8.67 6.11
C PRO A 312 23.02 -7.67 7.25
N GLU A 313 24.28 -7.26 7.41
CA GLU A 313 24.69 -6.20 8.32
C GLU A 313 24.72 -4.87 7.55
N ASN A 314 23.75 -3.98 7.81
CA ASN A 314 23.58 -2.76 7.02
C ASN A 314 24.23 -1.53 7.65
N GLU A 315 24.22 -1.44 9.00
CA GLU A 315 24.78 -0.33 9.74
C GLU A 315 25.18 -0.75 11.19
N PRO A 316 26.05 0.02 11.86
CA PRO A 316 26.36 -0.20 13.28
C PRO A 316 25.09 -0.08 14.15
N GLY A 317 24.81 -1.08 14.97
CA GLY A 317 23.58 -1.20 15.74
C GLY A 317 23.58 -0.54 17.12
N SER A 318 24.72 0.03 17.56
CA SER A 318 24.82 0.62 18.92
C SER A 318 25.93 1.66 19.01
N SER A 319 25.65 2.74 19.73
CA SER A 319 26.64 3.79 20.04
C SER A 319 27.59 3.42 21.16
N ILE A 320 27.28 2.40 21.98
CA ILE A 320 28.06 2.01 23.18
C ILE A 320 28.45 0.53 23.24
N MET A 321 27.94 -0.30 22.31
CA MET A 321 28.25 -1.74 22.20
C MET A 321 28.92 -2.01 20.86
N PRO A 322 30.27 -1.98 20.77
CA PRO A 322 30.99 -2.19 19.52
C PRO A 322 30.67 -3.55 18.89
N GLY A 323 30.43 -3.59 17.61
CA GLY A 323 30.13 -4.82 16.87
C GLY A 323 28.69 -5.34 17.00
N LYS A 324 27.80 -4.63 17.71
CA LYS A 324 26.38 -4.98 17.74
C LYS A 324 25.69 -4.55 16.44
N VAL A 325 24.99 -5.50 15.82
CA VAL A 325 24.17 -5.28 14.62
C VAL A 325 22.70 -5.61 14.96
N ASN A 326 21.78 -4.76 14.51
CA ASN A 326 20.35 -4.92 14.77
C ASN A 326 19.61 -5.35 13.50
N PRO A 327 18.45 -6.01 13.62
CA PRO A 327 17.59 -6.38 12.47
C PRO A 327 16.76 -5.19 12.00
N THR A 328 17.41 -4.09 11.61
CA THR A 328 16.80 -2.78 11.36
C THR A 328 15.76 -2.79 10.23
N GLN A 329 15.96 -3.61 9.21
CA GLN A 329 14.96 -3.77 8.13
C GLN A 329 13.67 -4.43 8.64
N CYS A 330 13.77 -5.39 9.55
CA CYS A 330 12.58 -5.97 10.20
C CYS A 330 11.85 -4.93 11.07
N GLU A 331 12.59 -4.08 11.76
CA GLU A 331 12.02 -3.01 12.59
C GLU A 331 11.31 -1.98 11.74
N ALA A 332 11.94 -1.51 10.66
CA ALA A 332 11.35 -0.56 9.71
C ALA A 332 10.05 -1.12 9.09
N LEU A 333 10.09 -2.36 8.61
CA LEU A 333 8.92 -3.01 8.02
C LEU A 333 7.76 -3.14 9.02
N THR A 334 8.05 -3.51 10.27
CA THR A 334 6.99 -3.60 11.29
C THR A 334 6.42 -2.23 11.68
N MET A 335 7.22 -1.16 11.68
CA MET A 335 6.71 0.22 11.88
C MET A 335 5.79 0.66 10.74
N VAL A 336 6.15 0.37 9.48
CA VAL A 336 5.29 0.65 8.31
C VAL A 336 3.96 -0.10 8.43
N CYS A 337 4.00 -1.39 8.78
CA CYS A 337 2.78 -2.17 8.98
C CYS A 337 1.88 -1.57 10.09
N ALA A 338 2.47 -1.13 11.20
CA ALA A 338 1.73 -0.46 12.28
C ALA A 338 1.07 0.83 11.80
N GLN A 339 1.75 1.63 10.97
CA GLN A 339 1.16 2.83 10.35
C GLN A 339 -0.02 2.47 9.44
N VAL A 340 0.12 1.43 8.62
CA VAL A 340 -0.97 0.93 7.75
C VAL A 340 -2.20 0.53 8.58
N PHE A 341 -2.02 -0.13 9.73
CA PHE A 341 -3.14 -0.48 10.63
C PHE A 341 -3.84 0.76 11.20
N GLY A 342 -3.08 1.79 11.55
CA GLY A 342 -3.64 3.07 12.00
C GLY A 342 -4.43 3.78 10.88
N ASN A 343 -3.88 3.80 9.68
CA ASN A 343 -4.56 4.36 8.50
C ASN A 343 -5.85 3.58 8.15
N ASP A 344 -5.83 2.25 8.27
CA ASP A 344 -7.01 1.40 8.06
C ASP A 344 -8.14 1.75 9.03
N THR A 345 -7.80 1.95 10.29
CA THR A 345 -8.78 2.38 11.30
C THR A 345 -9.42 3.73 10.91
N THR A 346 -8.62 4.68 10.45
CA THR A 346 -9.11 5.98 9.96
C THR A 346 -10.02 5.79 8.75
N ILE A 347 -9.59 5.04 7.73
CA ILE A 347 -10.34 4.80 6.50
C ILE A 347 -11.67 4.08 6.78
N ALA A 348 -11.65 3.05 7.61
CA ALA A 348 -12.87 2.32 7.98
C ALA A 348 -13.87 3.22 8.72
N PHE A 349 -13.39 4.04 9.66
CA PHE A 349 -14.23 4.97 10.40
C PHE A 349 -14.85 6.03 9.47
N VAL A 350 -14.03 6.72 8.66
CA VAL A 350 -14.54 7.77 7.77
C VAL A 350 -15.33 7.21 6.59
N GLY A 351 -15.07 5.98 6.16
CA GLY A 351 -15.87 5.27 5.16
C GLY A 351 -17.28 4.93 5.64
N SER A 352 -17.45 4.72 6.97
CA SER A 352 -18.77 4.50 7.57
C SER A 352 -19.60 5.78 7.73
N GLN A 353 -19.01 6.93 7.44
CA GLN A 353 -19.66 8.24 7.56
C GLN A 353 -20.33 8.65 6.24
N GLY A 354 -20.86 9.85 6.24
CA GLY A 354 -21.60 10.41 5.12
C GLY A 354 -23.09 10.52 5.47
N HIS A 355 -23.71 11.55 4.95
CA HIS A 355 -25.13 11.78 5.11
C HIS A 355 -25.76 11.93 3.75
N PHE A 356 -26.69 11.03 3.43
CA PHE A 356 -27.44 11.00 2.18
C PHE A 356 -26.51 10.87 0.95
N GLN A 357 -26.33 11.92 0.16
CA GLN A 357 -25.69 11.87 -1.14
C GLN A 357 -24.21 12.30 -1.13
N LEU A 358 -23.59 12.52 0.05
CA LEU A 358 -22.18 12.91 0.10
C LEU A 358 -21.48 12.44 1.38
N ASN A 359 -20.29 11.87 1.21
CA ASN A 359 -19.31 11.69 2.27
C ASN A 359 -18.38 12.91 2.30
N VAL A 360 -18.21 13.52 3.47
CA VAL A 360 -17.40 14.74 3.65
C VAL A 360 -16.06 14.48 4.36
N PHE A 361 -15.46 13.30 4.15
CA PHE A 361 -14.15 12.90 4.67
C PHE A 361 -13.16 12.52 3.56
N ASN A 362 -13.43 12.91 2.33
CA ASN A 362 -12.67 12.49 1.15
C ASN A 362 -11.17 12.81 1.24
N PRO A 363 -10.73 14.01 1.62
CA PRO A 363 -9.29 14.32 1.65
C PRO A 363 -8.51 13.49 2.64
N VAL A 364 -9.01 13.28 3.85
CA VAL A 364 -8.31 12.45 4.86
C VAL A 364 -8.33 10.97 4.48
N MET A 365 -9.41 10.50 3.86
CA MET A 365 -9.51 9.11 3.39
C MET A 365 -8.43 8.80 2.37
N VAL A 366 -8.33 9.60 1.31
CA VAL A 366 -7.37 9.35 0.23
C VAL A 366 -5.93 9.58 0.66
N ALA A 367 -5.66 10.56 1.54
CA ALA A 367 -4.32 10.79 2.07
C ALA A 367 -3.79 9.57 2.84
N ASN A 368 -4.62 8.98 3.71
CA ASN A 368 -4.27 7.75 4.44
C ASN A 368 -4.11 6.54 3.49
N PHE A 369 -4.96 6.43 2.47
CA PHE A 369 -4.85 5.37 1.47
C PHE A 369 -3.53 5.43 0.70
N LEU A 370 -3.22 6.59 0.14
CA LEU A 370 -2.01 6.79 -0.68
C LEU A 370 -0.74 6.62 0.15
N GLN A 371 -0.74 7.11 1.40
CA GLN A 371 0.37 6.89 2.33
C GLN A 371 0.59 5.40 2.59
N SER A 372 -0.46 4.64 2.88
CA SER A 372 -0.36 3.19 3.12
C SER A 372 0.19 2.44 1.90
N ALA A 373 -0.34 2.74 0.71
CA ALA A 373 0.07 2.09 -0.53
C ALA A 373 1.54 2.40 -0.87
N GLN A 374 1.97 3.65 -0.69
CA GLN A 374 3.36 4.07 -0.91
C GLN A 374 4.30 3.39 0.08
N LEU A 375 4.05 3.54 1.38
CA LEU A 375 4.94 3.02 2.43
C LEU A 375 5.08 1.50 2.37
N LEU A 376 3.98 0.77 2.08
CA LEU A 376 4.03 -0.68 1.99
C LEU A 376 4.90 -1.14 0.82
N GLY A 377 4.76 -0.49 -0.34
CA GLY A 377 5.59 -0.77 -1.51
C GLY A 377 7.06 -0.49 -1.23
N ASP A 378 7.39 0.71 -0.73
CA ASP A 378 8.76 1.11 -0.42
C ASP A 378 9.41 0.17 0.60
N ALA A 379 8.68 -0.20 1.66
CA ALA A 379 9.17 -1.11 2.69
C ALA A 379 9.43 -2.51 2.14
N CYS A 380 8.60 -3.01 1.22
CA CYS A 380 8.85 -4.29 0.54
C CYS A 380 10.14 -4.27 -0.27
N VAL A 381 10.41 -3.21 -1.01
CA VAL A 381 11.65 -3.06 -1.79
C VAL A 381 12.86 -2.95 -0.86
N SER A 382 12.81 -2.10 0.15
CA SER A 382 13.89 -1.93 1.12
C SER A 382 14.21 -3.25 1.84
N PHE A 383 13.18 -3.96 2.30
CA PHE A 383 13.32 -5.24 2.96
C PHE A 383 13.89 -6.32 2.02
N ASP A 384 13.45 -6.33 0.77
CA ASP A 384 13.97 -7.23 -0.26
C ASP A 384 15.47 -7.03 -0.47
N GLU A 385 15.88 -5.79 -0.76
CA GLU A 385 17.26 -5.43 -1.11
C GLU A 385 18.24 -5.58 0.05
N HIS A 386 17.82 -5.21 1.25
CA HIS A 386 18.70 -5.07 2.40
C HIS A 386 18.51 -6.16 3.48
N CYS A 387 17.58 -7.09 3.27
CA CYS A 387 17.37 -8.22 4.16
C CYS A 387 17.14 -9.52 3.41
N ALA A 388 16.00 -9.67 2.71
CA ALA A 388 15.51 -10.95 2.24
C ALA A 388 16.47 -11.66 1.25
N THR A 389 17.02 -10.93 0.29
CA THR A 389 17.98 -11.49 -0.70
C THR A 389 19.25 -12.02 -0.06
N GLY A 390 19.69 -11.41 1.04
CA GLY A 390 20.93 -11.75 1.75
C GLY A 390 20.78 -12.79 2.86
N ILE A 391 19.59 -13.31 3.13
CA ILE A 391 19.36 -14.32 4.17
C ILE A 391 20.12 -15.61 3.81
N GLN A 392 20.85 -16.15 4.81
CA GLN A 392 21.58 -17.42 4.72
C GLN A 392 21.26 -18.31 5.91
N PRO A 393 21.24 -19.65 5.74
CA PRO A 393 21.13 -20.58 6.86
C PRO A 393 22.41 -20.55 7.72
N ASN A 394 22.27 -20.55 9.05
CA ASN A 394 23.37 -20.79 9.97
C ASN A 394 23.46 -22.30 10.26
N TYR A 395 24.07 -23.04 9.36
CA TYR A 395 24.16 -24.51 9.42
C TYR A 395 24.65 -25.06 10.76
N PRO A 396 25.73 -24.52 11.38
CA PRO A 396 26.18 -25.02 12.70
C PRO A 396 25.11 -24.88 13.78
N ARG A 397 24.39 -23.76 13.78
CA ARG A 397 23.36 -23.50 14.79
C ARG A 397 22.10 -24.35 14.53
N ILE A 398 21.68 -24.48 13.29
CA ILE A 398 20.56 -25.35 12.88
C ILE A 398 20.85 -26.78 13.31
N LYS A 399 22.05 -27.30 12.99
CA LYS A 399 22.46 -28.65 13.36
C LYS A 399 22.45 -28.86 14.88
N GLN A 400 23.06 -27.96 15.64
CA GLN A 400 23.10 -28.02 17.10
C GLN A 400 21.71 -28.09 17.73
N GLN A 401 20.79 -27.23 17.26
CA GLN A 401 19.42 -27.21 17.79
C GLN A 401 18.62 -28.44 17.39
N LEU A 402 18.78 -28.92 16.17
CA LEU A 402 18.12 -30.12 15.67
C LEU A 402 18.56 -31.37 16.45
N GLU A 403 19.87 -31.58 16.64
CA GLU A 403 20.43 -32.72 17.37
C GLU A 403 20.03 -32.73 18.86
N ASN A 404 19.83 -31.56 19.46
CA ASN A 404 19.40 -31.43 20.85
C ASN A 404 17.89 -31.50 21.06
N SER A 405 17.10 -31.55 20.02
CA SER A 405 15.64 -31.50 20.13
C SER A 405 15.08 -32.80 20.68
N LEU A 406 14.33 -32.71 21.77
CA LEU A 406 13.62 -33.84 22.38
C LEU A 406 12.38 -34.24 21.52
N MET A 407 11.93 -33.41 20.59
CA MET A 407 10.75 -33.69 19.74
C MET A 407 11.05 -34.68 18.61
N LEU A 408 12.33 -34.97 18.35
CA LEU A 408 12.72 -36.07 17.46
C LEU A 408 12.22 -37.43 17.95
N VAL A 409 11.92 -37.56 19.23
CA VAL A 409 11.31 -38.77 19.82
C VAL A 409 10.01 -39.19 19.13
N THR A 410 9.33 -38.23 18.48
CA THR A 410 8.08 -38.49 17.75
C THR A 410 8.26 -39.56 16.66
N ALA A 411 9.45 -39.69 16.07
CA ALA A 411 9.77 -40.73 15.11
C ALA A 411 9.65 -42.14 15.71
N LEU A 412 9.86 -42.31 17.01
CA LEU A 412 9.79 -43.59 17.74
C LEU A 412 8.32 -44.02 18.01
N ASN A 413 7.34 -43.15 17.90
CA ASN A 413 5.94 -43.47 18.24
C ASN A 413 5.41 -44.69 17.46
N THR A 414 5.79 -44.86 16.19
CA THR A 414 5.36 -45.95 15.34
C THR A 414 6.04 -47.29 15.65
N HIS A 415 7.15 -47.26 16.41
CA HIS A 415 7.96 -48.44 16.73
C HIS A 415 7.77 -48.91 18.16
N ILE A 416 7.72 -48.00 19.12
CA ILE A 416 7.67 -48.35 20.56
C ILE A 416 6.42 -47.82 21.28
N GLY A 417 5.55 -47.14 20.56
CA GLY A 417 4.33 -46.50 21.11
C GLY A 417 4.59 -45.18 21.84
N TYR A 418 3.52 -44.38 21.95
CA TYR A 418 3.57 -43.03 22.52
C TYR A 418 4.09 -42.97 23.95
N GLU A 419 3.67 -43.90 24.82
CA GLU A 419 4.05 -43.86 26.26
C GLU A 419 5.53 -44.10 26.46
N ASN A 420 6.14 -45.04 25.72
CA ASN A 420 7.57 -45.32 25.80
C ASN A 420 8.38 -44.16 25.20
N ALA A 421 7.95 -43.59 24.11
CA ALA A 421 8.56 -42.39 23.53
C ALA A 421 8.49 -41.19 24.51
N ALA A 422 7.35 -40.97 25.13
CA ALA A 422 7.19 -39.93 26.17
C ALA A 422 8.11 -40.18 27.38
N LYS A 423 8.28 -41.42 27.79
CA LYS A 423 9.19 -41.81 28.89
C LYS A 423 10.64 -41.46 28.55
N ILE A 424 11.10 -41.76 27.32
CA ILE A 424 12.44 -41.38 26.86
C ILE A 424 12.63 -39.87 26.91
N ALA A 425 11.73 -39.10 26.29
CA ALA A 425 11.85 -37.63 26.23
C ALA A 425 11.84 -36.99 27.62
N LYS A 426 10.94 -37.39 28.51
CA LYS A 426 10.87 -36.86 29.89
C LYS A 426 12.11 -37.20 30.69
N THR A 427 12.66 -38.39 30.51
CA THR A 427 13.88 -38.81 31.24
C THR A 427 15.09 -38.06 30.72
N ALA A 428 15.22 -37.91 29.39
CA ALA A 428 16.29 -37.12 28.78
C ALA A 428 16.25 -35.66 29.24
N HIS A 429 15.06 -35.04 29.25
CA HIS A 429 14.88 -33.69 29.74
C HIS A 429 15.32 -33.55 31.23
N LYS A 430 14.85 -34.44 32.07
CA LYS A 430 15.15 -34.45 33.52
C LYS A 430 16.65 -34.61 33.80
N ASN A 431 17.33 -35.47 33.06
CA ASN A 431 18.72 -35.83 33.27
C ASN A 431 19.70 -34.93 32.50
N GLY A 432 19.20 -34.08 31.58
CA GLY A 432 20.03 -33.26 30.68
C GLY A 432 20.84 -34.11 29.70
N THR A 433 20.30 -35.27 29.30
CA THR A 433 20.91 -36.24 28.39
C THR A 433 20.25 -36.18 27.01
N THR A 434 20.79 -36.92 26.04
CA THR A 434 20.18 -37.06 24.71
C THR A 434 19.08 -38.11 24.68
N LEU A 435 18.18 -38.02 23.70
CA LEU A 435 17.15 -39.04 23.44
C LEU A 435 17.77 -40.43 23.22
N LYS A 436 18.90 -40.49 22.50
CA LYS A 436 19.59 -41.77 22.17
C LYS A 436 20.14 -42.40 23.44
N GLU A 437 20.82 -41.64 24.31
CA GLU A 437 21.31 -42.12 25.56
C GLU A 437 20.22 -42.74 26.45
N GLU A 438 19.11 -42.03 26.59
CA GLU A 438 18.01 -42.51 27.44
C GLU A 438 17.19 -43.63 26.78
N ALA A 439 17.11 -43.69 25.49
CA ALA A 439 16.47 -44.80 24.80
C ALA A 439 17.21 -46.12 25.06
N ILE A 440 18.55 -46.07 25.04
CA ILE A 440 19.44 -47.20 25.37
C ILE A 440 19.42 -47.54 26.85
N ASN A 441 19.59 -46.51 27.73
CA ASN A 441 19.61 -46.70 29.17
C ASN A 441 18.34 -47.33 29.74
N LEU A 442 17.19 -46.97 29.14
CA LEU A 442 15.89 -47.54 29.50
C LEU A 442 15.63 -48.93 28.87
N GLY A 443 16.52 -49.37 28.02
CA GLY A 443 16.37 -50.68 27.34
C GLY A 443 15.19 -50.70 26.33
N LEU A 444 14.76 -49.55 25.84
CA LEU A 444 13.58 -49.44 24.96
C LEU A 444 13.93 -49.48 23.48
N VAL A 445 15.14 -49.02 23.09
CA VAL A 445 15.60 -48.98 21.70
C VAL A 445 17.11 -49.27 21.69
N SER A 446 17.60 -50.06 20.74
CA SER A 446 19.03 -50.23 20.50
C SER A 446 19.64 -49.00 19.82
N ALA A 447 20.96 -48.82 19.94
CA ALA A 447 21.65 -47.71 19.27
C ALA A 447 21.47 -47.78 17.74
N GLU A 448 21.52 -48.98 17.16
CA GLU A 448 21.35 -49.21 15.74
C GLU A 448 19.92 -48.85 15.29
N ASP A 449 18.90 -49.33 16.00
CA ASP A 449 17.50 -49.00 15.69
C ASP A 449 17.20 -47.53 15.89
N PHE A 450 17.78 -46.86 16.90
CA PHE A 450 17.63 -45.46 17.09
C PHE A 450 18.13 -44.66 15.88
N ASP A 451 19.35 -44.92 15.42
CA ASP A 451 19.94 -44.24 14.27
C ASP A 451 19.18 -44.53 12.95
N LYS A 452 18.53 -45.69 12.86
CA LYS A 452 17.72 -46.08 11.71
C LYS A 452 16.35 -45.39 11.71
N TRP A 453 15.72 -45.20 12.89
CA TRP A 453 14.34 -44.72 12.99
C TRP A 453 14.24 -43.21 13.24
N VAL A 454 15.22 -42.59 13.92
CA VAL A 454 15.24 -41.19 14.24
C VAL A 454 16.08 -40.42 13.21
N ARG A 455 15.49 -40.18 12.08
CA ARG A 455 16.09 -39.46 10.96
C ARG A 455 15.29 -38.18 10.70
N PRO A 456 15.79 -37.02 11.09
CA PRO A 456 15.05 -35.75 10.93
C PRO A 456 14.61 -35.47 9.48
N GLU A 457 15.42 -35.87 8.49
CA GLU A 457 15.13 -35.71 7.07
C GLU A 457 13.92 -36.54 6.61
N ASP A 458 13.58 -37.61 7.28
CA ASP A 458 12.39 -38.44 7.00
C ASP A 458 11.13 -37.94 7.74
N MET A 459 11.29 -36.96 8.63
CA MET A 459 10.20 -36.39 9.46
C MET A 459 9.56 -35.13 8.84
N VAL A 460 10.09 -34.58 7.76
CA VAL A 460 9.63 -33.34 7.15
C VAL A 460 8.43 -33.51 6.23
N GLY A 461 7.88 -34.71 6.17
CA GLY A 461 6.73 -35.06 5.34
C GLY A 461 7.04 -35.14 3.85
N SER A 462 6.08 -35.63 3.09
CA SER A 462 6.12 -35.71 1.62
C SER A 462 5.20 -34.67 0.99
N LEU A 463 5.43 -33.39 1.30
CA LEU A 463 4.76 -32.32 0.55
C LEU A 463 5.34 -32.33 -0.86
N LYS A 464 4.63 -32.98 -1.77
CA LYS A 464 4.93 -33.02 -3.20
C LYS A 464 4.41 -31.74 -3.86
#